data_2ff92ca8b5bac37b88cb8e8683e5d117
#
_entry.id   2ff92ca8b5bac37b88cb8e8683e5d117
#
_cell.length_a   1.000
_cell.length_b   1.000
_cell.length_c   1.000
_cell.angle_alpha   90.00
_cell.angle_beta   90.00
_cell.angle_gamma   90.00
#
_symmetry.space_group_name_H-M   'P 1'
#
loop_
_entity.id
_entity.type
_entity.pdbx_description
1 polymer ?
#
loop_
_entity_poly.entity_id
_entity_poly.type
_entity_poly.pdbx_seq_one_letter_code
_entity_poly.pdbx_strand_id
1 'polypeptide(L)'
;LGWGLQFLDAVFIDRNWAADQDTIRSTFARLVDGKVPVFLVSFVEGTRLTAAKLEAAQAYAREHGLYVPRHTLVPRSKGFAASIVGLRHHLDAVYDLTIGYEGGLPTLWQYLQGLVKRIHINVRRFPIAELPDRADDLRVWLLERWRVKDELLDQFYADGAFPDEPVSVPE
;
A
#
# COMPACT_ATOMS: atom_id res chain seq x y z
N LEU A 1 18.71 -6.70 8.76
CA LEU A 1 18.27 -6.21 7.42
C LEU A 1 18.26 -4.68 7.31
N GLY A 2 18.37 -3.89 8.43
CA GLY A 2 18.27 -2.42 8.39
C GLY A 2 19.45 -1.70 7.71
N TRP A 3 20.65 -2.25 7.74
CA TRP A 3 21.84 -1.56 7.21
C TRP A 3 21.87 -1.45 5.68
N GLY A 4 21.32 -2.43 4.96
CA GLY A 4 21.27 -2.41 3.49
C GLY A 4 20.33 -1.34 2.92
N LEU A 5 19.31 -0.94 3.68
CA LEU A 5 18.34 0.08 3.25
C LEU A 5 18.86 1.52 3.43
N GLN A 6 19.89 1.73 4.25
CA GLN A 6 20.52 3.06 4.40
C GLN A 6 21.25 3.50 3.12
N PHE A 7 21.69 2.54 2.28
CA PHE A 7 22.31 2.85 0.98
C PHE A 7 21.32 3.21 -0.12
N LEU A 8 20.01 3.06 0.13
CA LEU A 8 18.95 3.31 -0.85
C LEU A 8 18.21 4.64 -0.61
N ASP A 9 18.76 5.56 0.19
CA ASP A 9 18.05 6.79 0.63
C ASP A 9 16.63 6.51 1.15
N ALA A 10 16.43 5.34 1.78
CA ALA A 10 15.14 4.94 2.31
C ALA A 10 14.75 5.85 3.47
N VAL A 11 13.62 6.50 3.36
CA VAL A 11 13.03 7.26 4.46
C VAL A 11 12.45 6.26 5.46
N PHE A 12 13.13 6.11 6.61
CA PHE A 12 12.59 5.32 7.71
C PHE A 12 11.58 6.14 8.48
N ILE A 13 10.33 5.74 8.44
CA ILE A 13 9.27 6.29 9.29
C ILE A 13 9.14 5.33 10.47
N ASP A 14 9.58 5.77 11.66
CA ASP A 14 9.40 5.00 12.87
C ASP A 14 7.90 4.92 13.24
N ARG A 15 7.52 4.01 14.13
CA ARG A 15 6.10 3.78 14.49
C ARG A 15 5.44 4.98 15.19
N ASN A 16 6.21 5.96 15.59
CA ASN A 16 5.74 7.19 16.23
C ASN A 16 5.60 8.33 15.22
N TRP A 17 4.53 8.28 14.42
CA TRP A 17 4.19 9.28 13.42
C TRP A 17 4.23 10.73 13.94
N ALA A 18 3.86 10.95 15.21
CA ALA A 18 3.84 12.30 15.78
C ALA A 18 5.25 12.89 16.00
N ALA A 19 6.26 12.04 16.27
CA ALA A 19 7.65 12.48 16.45
C ALA A 19 8.37 12.68 15.12
N ASP A 20 7.90 12.03 14.03
CA ASP A 20 8.58 12.00 12.75
C ASP A 20 8.06 13.03 11.73
N GLN A 21 6.98 13.77 12.04
CA GLN A 21 6.35 14.69 11.08
C GLN A 21 7.32 15.75 10.52
N ASP A 22 8.16 16.33 11.37
CA ASP A 22 9.10 17.36 10.94
C ASP A 22 10.24 16.79 10.09
N THR A 23 10.72 15.60 10.44
CA THR A 23 11.71 14.86 9.65
C THR A 23 11.17 14.48 8.28
N ILE A 24 9.92 14.02 8.20
CA ILE A 24 9.25 13.67 6.95
C ILE A 24 9.06 14.91 6.08
N ARG A 25 8.57 16.01 6.66
CA ARG A 25 8.40 17.29 5.95
C ARG A 25 9.71 17.81 5.39
N SER A 26 10.77 17.83 6.20
CA SER A 26 12.09 18.29 5.75
C SER A 26 12.67 17.42 4.65
N THR A 27 12.45 16.09 4.72
CA THR A 27 12.87 15.16 3.68
C THR A 27 12.09 15.39 2.38
N PHE A 28 10.77 15.56 2.45
CA PHE A 28 9.96 15.83 1.27
C PHE A 28 10.32 17.18 0.65
N ALA A 29 10.52 18.23 1.45
CA ALA A 29 10.98 19.54 0.95
C ALA A 29 12.30 19.40 0.18
N ARG A 30 13.29 18.69 0.74
CA ARG A 30 14.57 18.46 0.09
C ARG A 30 14.44 17.72 -1.26
N LEU A 31 13.54 16.72 -1.35
CA LEU A 31 13.29 15.98 -2.58
C LEU A 31 12.65 16.89 -3.65
N VAL A 32 11.67 17.68 -3.26
CA VAL A 32 10.96 18.62 -4.14
C VAL A 32 11.90 19.74 -4.61
N ASP A 33 12.63 20.39 -3.69
CA ASP A 33 13.54 21.49 -4.00
C ASP A 33 14.72 21.03 -4.89
N GLY A 34 15.22 19.83 -4.62
CA GLY A 34 16.27 19.20 -5.41
C GLY A 34 15.81 18.60 -6.74
N LYS A 35 14.51 18.60 -7.04
CA LYS A 35 13.88 17.91 -8.20
C LYS A 35 14.35 16.46 -8.33
N VAL A 36 14.52 15.77 -7.20
CA VAL A 36 15.00 14.39 -7.19
C VAL A 36 13.87 13.45 -7.60
N PRO A 37 14.03 12.62 -8.64
CA PRO A 37 13.02 11.63 -9.00
C PRO A 37 12.72 10.71 -7.81
N VAL A 38 11.43 10.51 -7.50
CA VAL A 38 10.99 9.74 -6.33
C VAL A 38 10.18 8.53 -6.75
N PHE A 39 10.56 7.37 -6.23
CA PHE A 39 9.74 6.17 -6.22
C PHE A 39 9.47 5.77 -4.77
N LEU A 40 8.30 6.14 -4.25
CA LEU A 40 7.92 5.88 -2.87
C LEU A 40 7.12 4.58 -2.74
N VAL A 41 7.67 3.59 -2.06
CA VAL A 41 6.96 2.34 -1.74
C VAL A 41 6.30 2.46 -0.37
N SER A 42 4.99 2.26 -0.30
CA SER A 42 4.22 2.34 0.93
C SER A 42 3.51 1.03 1.25
N PHE A 43 3.87 0.41 2.39
CA PHE A 43 3.18 -0.75 2.94
C PHE A 43 2.18 -0.29 4.02
N VAL A 44 1.03 0.22 3.58
CA VAL A 44 0.07 0.90 4.46
C VAL A 44 -0.60 0.00 5.50
N GLU A 45 -0.51 -1.32 5.39
CA GLU A 45 -0.93 -2.25 6.45
C GLU A 45 0.04 -2.21 7.66
N GLY A 46 1.28 -1.77 7.44
CA GLY A 46 2.31 -1.58 8.46
C GLY A 46 2.82 -2.87 9.11
N THR A 47 2.36 -4.04 8.64
CA THR A 47 2.78 -5.35 9.16
C THR A 47 2.41 -6.46 8.16
N ARG A 48 3.02 -7.64 8.34
CA ARG A 48 2.64 -8.84 7.58
C ARG A 48 1.31 -9.39 8.07
N LEU A 49 0.48 -9.89 7.14
CA LEU A 49 -0.75 -10.60 7.45
C LEU A 49 -0.44 -11.89 8.23
N THR A 50 -1.19 -12.13 9.30
CA THR A 50 -1.27 -13.38 10.04
C THR A 50 -2.72 -13.61 10.48
N ALA A 51 -3.11 -14.84 10.76
CA ALA A 51 -4.48 -15.13 11.19
C ALA A 51 -4.94 -14.28 12.39
N ALA A 52 -4.10 -14.18 13.43
CA ALA A 52 -4.43 -13.38 14.62
C ALA A 52 -4.57 -11.87 14.31
N LYS A 53 -3.76 -11.33 13.37
CA LYS A 53 -3.87 -9.93 12.96
C LYS A 53 -5.09 -9.68 12.09
N LEU A 54 -5.45 -10.63 11.25
CA LEU A 54 -6.67 -10.56 10.44
C LEU A 54 -7.91 -10.54 11.36
N GLU A 55 -7.97 -11.42 12.34
CA GLU A 55 -9.04 -11.45 13.32
C GLU A 55 -9.16 -10.11 14.08
N ALA A 56 -8.03 -9.56 14.54
CA ALA A 56 -8.00 -8.26 15.20
C ALA A 56 -8.43 -7.12 14.25
N ALA A 57 -8.03 -7.14 12.99
CA ALA A 57 -8.43 -6.16 11.98
C ALA A 57 -9.93 -6.25 11.68
N GLN A 58 -10.49 -7.46 11.62
CA GLN A 58 -11.93 -7.69 11.44
C GLN A 58 -12.74 -7.19 12.64
N ALA A 59 -12.27 -7.44 13.87
CA ALA A 59 -12.91 -6.91 15.07
C ALA A 59 -12.93 -5.38 15.07
N TYR A 60 -11.76 -4.76 14.79
CA TYR A 60 -11.63 -3.32 14.66
C TYR A 60 -12.56 -2.75 13.57
N ALA A 61 -12.63 -3.38 12.42
CA ALA A 61 -13.47 -2.94 11.31
C ALA A 61 -14.96 -2.95 11.69
N ARG A 62 -15.43 -4.01 12.36
CA ARG A 62 -16.82 -4.09 12.85
C ARG A 62 -17.14 -3.01 13.88
N GLU A 63 -16.24 -2.77 14.83
CA GLU A 63 -16.40 -1.74 15.87
C GLU A 63 -16.49 -0.33 15.29
N HIS A 64 -15.76 -0.07 14.18
CA HIS A 64 -15.67 1.26 13.56
C HIS A 64 -16.56 1.42 12.31
N GLY A 65 -17.42 0.46 12.00
CA GLY A 65 -18.32 0.52 10.84
C GLY A 65 -17.58 0.54 9.50
N LEU A 66 -16.37 -0.07 9.44
CA LEU A 66 -15.59 -0.18 8.23
C LEU A 66 -15.88 -1.48 7.49
N TYR A 67 -15.44 -1.58 6.23
CA TYR A 67 -15.43 -2.85 5.50
C TYR A 67 -14.62 -3.89 6.28
N VAL A 68 -15.17 -5.11 6.42
CA VAL A 68 -14.55 -6.22 7.16
C VAL A 68 -13.69 -7.04 6.18
N PRO A 69 -12.36 -6.93 6.22
CA PRO A 69 -11.49 -7.58 5.24
C PRO A 69 -11.40 -9.09 5.47
N ARG A 70 -11.15 -9.84 4.38
CA ARG A 70 -10.93 -11.29 4.39
C ARG A 70 -9.47 -11.67 4.10
N HIS A 71 -8.80 -10.89 3.25
CA HIS A 71 -7.48 -11.18 2.71
C HIS A 71 -6.46 -10.09 3.01
N THR A 72 -6.89 -8.94 3.55
CA THR A 72 -6.05 -7.79 3.85
C THR A 72 -6.23 -7.32 5.29
N LEU A 73 -5.37 -6.40 5.75
CA LEU A 73 -5.57 -5.70 7.01
C LEU A 73 -6.15 -4.31 6.76
N VAL A 74 -6.78 -3.71 7.77
CA VAL A 74 -7.24 -2.31 7.68
C VAL A 74 -6.02 -1.39 7.49
N PRO A 75 -5.98 -0.56 6.42
CA PRO A 75 -4.81 0.25 6.12
C PRO A 75 -4.63 1.41 7.11
N ARG A 76 -3.39 1.73 7.41
CA ARG A 76 -2.99 2.90 8.20
C ARG A 76 -2.86 4.11 7.28
N SER A 77 -3.93 4.87 7.15
CA SER A 77 -4.07 5.92 6.14
C SER A 77 -3.28 7.21 6.40
N LYS A 78 -2.87 7.48 7.66
CA LYS A 78 -2.21 8.75 8.01
C LYS A 78 -0.92 8.99 7.23
N GLY A 79 -0.03 7.99 7.16
CA GLY A 79 1.24 8.09 6.44
C GLY A 79 1.05 8.26 4.95
N PHE A 80 0.15 7.49 4.36
CA PHE A 80 -0.20 7.61 2.95
C PHE A 80 -0.72 9.01 2.61
N ALA A 81 -1.73 9.49 3.34
CA ALA A 81 -2.31 10.81 3.09
C ALA A 81 -1.29 11.94 3.20
N ALA A 82 -0.43 11.89 4.22
CA ALA A 82 0.60 12.90 4.38
C ALA A 82 1.68 12.84 3.27
N SER A 83 2.03 11.65 2.79
CA SER A 83 2.96 11.51 1.66
C SER A 83 2.37 12.09 0.38
N ILE A 84 1.10 11.79 0.07
CA ILE A 84 0.43 12.36 -1.11
C ILE A 84 0.33 13.88 -1.01
N VAL A 85 -0.11 14.41 0.13
CA VAL A 85 -0.20 15.88 0.32
C VAL A 85 1.17 16.54 0.22
N GLY A 86 2.19 15.96 0.88
CA GLY A 86 3.53 16.54 0.91
C GLY A 86 4.30 16.49 -0.40
N LEU A 87 4.01 15.51 -1.26
CA LEU A 87 4.70 15.30 -2.53
C LEU A 87 3.81 15.52 -3.76
N ARG A 88 2.59 16.04 -3.60
CA ARG A 88 1.58 16.11 -4.66
C ARG A 88 2.09 16.71 -5.97
N HIS A 89 2.84 17.80 -5.89
CA HIS A 89 3.38 18.49 -7.07
C HIS A 89 4.66 17.85 -7.63
N HIS A 90 5.09 16.74 -7.03
CA HIS A 90 6.31 16.02 -7.40
C HIS A 90 6.02 14.57 -7.80
N LEU A 91 4.79 14.10 -7.65
CA LEU A 91 4.34 12.78 -8.03
C LEU A 91 3.47 12.84 -9.28
N ASP A 92 3.65 11.90 -10.20
CA ASP A 92 2.82 11.76 -11.39
C ASP A 92 1.60 10.87 -11.16
N ALA A 93 1.77 9.78 -10.40
CA ALA A 93 0.73 8.80 -10.18
C ALA A 93 0.96 7.95 -8.92
N VAL A 94 -0.11 7.32 -8.48
CA VAL A 94 -0.09 6.22 -7.51
C VAL A 94 -0.34 4.90 -8.22
N TYR A 95 0.52 3.93 -7.99
CA TYR A 95 0.34 2.56 -8.47
C TYR A 95 -0.13 1.69 -7.31
N ASP A 96 -1.34 1.15 -7.44
CA ASP A 96 -1.89 0.19 -6.49
C ASP A 96 -1.62 -1.23 -6.98
N LEU A 97 -0.81 -1.98 -6.23
CA LEU A 97 -0.41 -3.34 -6.56
C LEU A 97 -1.18 -4.32 -5.66
N THR A 98 -1.95 -5.21 -6.26
CA THR A 98 -2.58 -6.35 -5.58
C THR A 98 -1.84 -7.62 -5.97
N ILE A 99 -1.32 -8.34 -4.98
CA ILE A 99 -0.47 -9.51 -5.22
C ILE A 99 -1.20 -10.76 -4.74
N GLY A 100 -1.47 -11.68 -5.67
CA GLY A 100 -2.02 -13.00 -5.42
C GLY A 100 -0.94 -14.09 -5.54
N TYR A 101 -0.94 -15.03 -4.61
CA TYR A 101 -0.02 -16.17 -4.62
C TYR A 101 -0.78 -17.45 -4.87
N GLU A 102 -0.40 -18.24 -5.89
CA GLU A 102 -0.93 -19.59 -6.06
C GLU A 102 -0.60 -20.44 -4.83
N GLY A 103 -1.62 -21.08 -4.24
CA GLY A 103 -1.45 -21.88 -3.04
C GLY A 103 -1.46 -21.10 -1.72
N GLY A 104 -1.83 -19.82 -1.75
CA GLY A 104 -1.96 -18.96 -0.56
C GLY A 104 -0.68 -18.21 -0.19
N LEU A 105 -0.75 -17.43 0.87
CA LEU A 105 0.36 -16.57 1.33
C LEU A 105 1.57 -17.40 1.76
N PRO A 106 2.73 -17.25 1.09
CA PRO A 106 3.93 -17.99 1.45
C PRO A 106 4.59 -17.43 2.71
N THR A 107 5.22 -18.30 3.46
CA THR A 107 6.19 -17.86 4.46
C THR A 107 7.46 -17.37 3.77
N LEU A 108 8.24 -16.51 4.44
CA LEU A 108 9.54 -16.06 3.93
C LEU A 108 10.46 -17.26 3.60
N TRP A 109 10.40 -18.32 4.40
CA TRP A 109 11.19 -19.51 4.20
C TRP A 109 10.81 -20.27 2.93
N GLN A 110 9.51 -20.45 2.69
CA GLN A 110 9.00 -21.05 1.43
C GLN A 110 9.41 -20.23 0.21
N TYR A 111 9.39 -18.89 0.33
CA TYR A 111 9.83 -17.99 -0.74
C TYR A 111 11.33 -18.19 -1.04
N LEU A 112 12.18 -18.20 0.00
CA LEU A 112 13.64 -18.41 -0.14
C LEU A 112 14.00 -19.80 -0.68
N GLN A 113 13.18 -20.81 -0.42
CA GLN A 113 13.33 -22.17 -0.95
C GLN A 113 12.85 -22.33 -2.41
N GLY A 114 12.33 -21.27 -3.02
CA GLY A 114 11.79 -21.33 -4.39
C GLY A 114 10.48 -22.13 -4.53
N LEU A 115 9.75 -22.32 -3.44
CA LEU A 115 8.48 -23.04 -3.43
C LEU A 115 7.32 -22.22 -4.01
N VAL A 116 7.49 -20.91 -4.12
CA VAL A 116 6.52 -20.01 -4.76
C VAL A 116 6.73 -20.04 -6.26
N LYS A 117 5.85 -20.76 -6.97
CA LYS A 117 6.00 -20.98 -8.41
C LYS A 117 5.45 -19.85 -9.25
N ARG A 118 4.32 -19.27 -8.85
CA ARG A 118 3.66 -18.18 -9.56
C ARG A 118 3.15 -17.12 -8.62
N ILE A 119 3.31 -15.88 -9.04
CA ILE A 119 2.82 -14.69 -8.39
C ILE A 119 2.03 -13.92 -9.45
N HIS A 120 0.79 -13.61 -9.13
CA HIS A 120 -0.08 -12.79 -9.98
C HIS A 120 -0.12 -11.38 -9.40
N ILE A 121 0.04 -10.38 -10.24
CA ILE A 121 0.04 -8.99 -9.81
C ILE A 121 -0.98 -8.22 -10.64
N ASN A 122 -2.02 -7.71 -9.99
CA ASN A 122 -2.91 -6.73 -10.58
C ASN A 122 -2.36 -5.34 -10.25
N VAL A 123 -2.17 -4.51 -11.27
CA VAL A 123 -1.61 -3.16 -11.15
C VAL A 123 -2.62 -2.16 -11.66
N ARG A 124 -2.99 -1.19 -10.81
CA ARG A 124 -3.85 -0.07 -11.18
C ARG A 124 -3.09 1.23 -11.02
N ARG A 125 -3.10 2.07 -12.05
CA ARG A 125 -2.49 3.40 -12.04
C ARG A 125 -3.56 4.46 -11.82
N PHE A 126 -3.30 5.34 -10.87
CA PHE A 126 -4.14 6.50 -10.56
C PHE A 126 -3.29 7.76 -10.76
N PRO A 127 -3.57 8.59 -11.78
CA PRO A 127 -2.93 9.90 -11.93
C PRO A 127 -3.10 10.73 -10.67
N ILE A 128 -2.03 11.44 -10.25
CA ILE A 128 -2.10 12.22 -9.01
C ILE A 128 -3.20 13.31 -9.06
N ALA A 129 -3.49 13.83 -10.26
CA ALA A 129 -4.52 14.81 -10.48
C ALA A 129 -5.96 14.30 -10.20
N GLU A 130 -6.15 12.97 -10.26
CA GLU A 130 -7.45 12.34 -9.99
C GLU A 130 -7.65 11.99 -8.51
N LEU A 131 -6.60 12.08 -7.71
CA LEU A 131 -6.68 11.80 -6.28
C LEU A 131 -7.26 13.01 -5.52
N PRO A 132 -8.02 12.77 -4.44
CA PRO A 132 -8.50 13.84 -3.58
C PRO A 132 -7.37 14.74 -3.07
N ASP A 133 -7.65 16.04 -2.89
CA ASP A 133 -6.65 17.01 -2.41
C ASP A 133 -6.47 16.98 -0.89
N ARG A 134 -7.56 16.72 -0.17
CA ARG A 134 -7.58 16.80 1.28
C ARG A 134 -7.15 15.48 1.92
N ALA A 135 -6.40 15.56 3.01
CA ALA A 135 -5.91 14.38 3.73
C ALA A 135 -7.04 13.44 4.21
N ASP A 136 -8.17 13.99 4.62
CA ASP A 136 -9.30 13.19 5.10
C ASP A 136 -9.98 12.45 3.95
N ASP A 137 -10.14 13.08 2.80
CA ASP A 137 -10.71 12.47 1.59
C ASP A 137 -9.76 11.40 1.02
N LEU A 138 -8.43 11.60 1.10
CA LEU A 138 -7.43 10.59 0.76
C LEU A 138 -7.51 9.36 1.66
N ARG A 139 -7.85 9.54 2.94
CA ARG A 139 -8.07 8.42 3.86
C ARG A 139 -9.29 7.59 3.44
N VAL A 140 -10.39 8.25 3.09
CA VAL A 140 -11.60 7.57 2.59
C VAL A 140 -11.30 6.85 1.27
N TRP A 141 -10.61 7.52 0.35
CA TRP A 141 -10.15 6.95 -0.92
C TRP A 141 -9.31 5.67 -0.71
N LEU A 142 -8.35 5.71 0.22
CA LEU A 142 -7.51 4.56 0.52
C LEU A 142 -8.30 3.39 1.10
N LEU A 143 -9.24 3.65 2.01
CA LEU A 143 -10.11 2.60 2.57
C LEU A 143 -10.94 1.93 1.48
N GLU A 144 -11.46 2.70 0.53
CA GLU A 144 -12.20 2.16 -0.61
C GLU A 144 -11.29 1.34 -1.54
N ARG A 145 -10.03 1.78 -1.78
CA ARG A 145 -9.06 0.98 -2.54
C ARG A 145 -8.77 -0.36 -1.85
N TRP A 146 -8.70 -0.36 -0.51
CA TRP A 146 -8.49 -1.60 0.25
C TRP A 146 -9.67 -2.54 0.18
N ARG A 147 -10.90 -2.03 0.19
CA ARG A 147 -12.11 -2.83 -0.06
C ARG A 147 -12.03 -3.51 -1.43
N VAL A 148 -11.77 -2.75 -2.48
CA VAL A 148 -11.64 -3.27 -3.85
C VAL A 148 -10.50 -4.29 -3.96
N LYS A 149 -9.36 -4.02 -3.30
CA LYS A 149 -8.22 -4.95 -3.25
C LYS A 149 -8.59 -6.28 -2.58
N ASP A 150 -9.32 -6.24 -1.49
CA ASP A 150 -9.77 -7.42 -0.76
C ASP A 150 -10.73 -8.26 -1.61
N GLU A 151 -11.66 -7.61 -2.32
CA GLU A 151 -12.60 -8.25 -3.26
C GLU A 151 -11.87 -8.87 -4.46
N LEU A 152 -10.85 -8.20 -5.01
CA LEU A 152 -10.00 -8.76 -6.05
C LEU A 152 -9.26 -10.02 -5.60
N LEU A 153 -8.79 -10.04 -4.36
CA LEU A 153 -8.14 -11.22 -3.78
C LEU A 153 -9.15 -12.34 -3.52
N ASP A 154 -10.38 -12.02 -3.11
CA ASP A 154 -11.47 -13.00 -2.94
C ASP A 154 -11.76 -13.70 -4.28
N GLN A 155 -11.88 -12.94 -5.38
CA GLN A 155 -12.03 -13.47 -6.73
C GLN A 155 -10.82 -14.29 -7.17
N PHE A 156 -9.61 -13.76 -6.97
CA PHE A 156 -8.37 -14.46 -7.30
C PHE A 156 -8.27 -15.83 -6.64
N TYR A 157 -8.59 -15.93 -5.35
CA TYR A 157 -8.53 -17.21 -4.63
C TYR A 157 -9.68 -18.15 -4.98
N ALA A 158 -10.80 -17.65 -5.52
CA ALA A 158 -11.89 -18.47 -6.05
C ALA A 158 -11.58 -19.02 -7.46
N ASP A 159 -11.05 -18.18 -8.35
CA ASP A 159 -10.93 -18.42 -9.78
C ASP A 159 -9.50 -18.76 -10.25
N GLY A 160 -8.50 -18.51 -9.39
CA GLY A 160 -7.08 -18.73 -9.70
C GLY A 160 -6.42 -17.63 -10.53
N ALA A 161 -7.17 -16.58 -10.90
CA ALA A 161 -6.68 -15.43 -11.66
C ALA A 161 -7.39 -14.14 -11.23
N PHE A 162 -6.73 -13.00 -11.44
CA PHE A 162 -7.42 -11.72 -11.36
C PHE A 162 -8.31 -11.55 -12.61
N PRO A 163 -9.45 -10.84 -12.50
CA PRO A 163 -10.27 -10.55 -13.66
C PRO A 163 -9.46 -9.74 -14.68
N ASP A 164 -9.65 -10.07 -15.97
CA ASP A 164 -9.10 -9.31 -17.09
C ASP A 164 -9.78 -7.94 -17.16
N GLU A 165 -9.22 -6.94 -16.48
CA GLU A 165 -9.60 -5.56 -16.75
C GLU A 165 -8.74 -5.05 -17.90
N PRO A 166 -9.36 -4.40 -18.93
CA PRO A 166 -8.59 -3.75 -19.98
C PRO A 166 -7.67 -2.72 -19.34
N VAL A 167 -6.35 -2.88 -19.54
CA VAL A 167 -5.36 -1.89 -19.17
C VAL A 167 -5.65 -0.66 -20.02
N SER A 168 -6.34 0.32 -19.48
CA SER A 168 -6.41 1.65 -20.07
C SER A 168 -5.03 2.29 -19.91
N VAL A 169 -4.17 2.10 -20.91
CA VAL A 169 -2.96 2.90 -21.06
C VAL A 169 -3.42 4.23 -21.65
N PRO A 170 -3.31 5.36 -20.94
CA PRO A 170 -3.54 6.66 -21.57
C PRO A 170 -2.48 6.84 -22.66
N GLU A 171 -2.90 7.26 -23.85
CA GLU A 171 -2.04 7.73 -24.94
C GLU A 171 -1.18 8.92 -24.53
#